data_51014ddaa7e2cc0b0fb282e5450925d8
#
_entry.id   51014ddaa7e2cc0b0fb282e5450925d8
#
_cell.length_a   1.000
_cell.length_b   1.000
_cell.length_c   1.000
_cell.angle_alpha   90.00
_cell.angle_beta   90.00
_cell.angle_gamma   90.00
#
_symmetry.space_group_name_H-M   'P 1'
#
loop_
_entity.id
_entity.type
_entity.pdbx_description
1 polymer ?
#
loop_
_entity_poly.entity_id
_entity_poly.type
_entity_poly.pdbx_seq_one_letter_code
_entity_poly.pdbx_strand_id
1 'polypeptide(L)'
;MRMTKEMVQADLDALPESYRTKDVDALIRRYVKNNADVSALRGYVLTEQQFHRIYFYVTLDQIGSVNDRMSFIDHNLLFDDWWHTDELIKYVADLDFKTALSYAGKYVLSDHPFIRRWGYVMLISKLGRGHAENLLPLMKDDDHYYVQMGEAWLIAELAVDEPDKIYRWMANDGMKYNINGKAIQKICDSYRISDEWKEHFKGLRKALRTRK
;
A
#
# COMPACT_ATOMS: atom_id res chain seq x y z
N MET A 1 -6.45 18.71 -22.65
CA MET A 1 -7.21 19.85 -22.03
C MET A 1 -6.80 19.94 -20.58
N ARG A 2 -6.48 21.16 -20.09
CA ARG A 2 -6.15 21.36 -18.68
C ARG A 2 -7.44 21.46 -17.86
N MET A 3 -7.56 20.63 -16.81
CA MET A 3 -8.69 20.60 -15.89
C MET A 3 -8.40 21.48 -14.69
N THR A 4 -9.33 22.39 -14.35
CA THR A 4 -9.24 23.15 -13.12
C THR A 4 -9.98 22.43 -11.98
N LYS A 5 -9.80 22.87 -10.73
CA LYS A 5 -10.56 22.35 -9.58
C LYS A 5 -12.06 22.46 -9.82
N GLU A 6 -12.53 23.61 -10.27
CA GLU A 6 -13.94 23.91 -10.48
C GLU A 6 -14.57 23.01 -11.55
N MET A 7 -13.83 22.71 -12.63
CA MET A 7 -14.29 21.79 -13.68
C MET A 7 -14.44 20.38 -13.13
N VAL A 8 -13.45 19.90 -12.36
CA VAL A 8 -13.51 18.54 -11.78
C VAL A 8 -14.61 18.48 -10.71
N GLN A 9 -14.77 19.51 -9.90
CA GLN A 9 -15.86 19.58 -8.93
C GLN A 9 -17.23 19.53 -9.60
N ALA A 10 -17.43 20.30 -10.66
CA ALA A 10 -18.69 20.27 -11.42
C ALA A 10 -18.98 18.89 -12.02
N ASP A 11 -17.95 18.19 -12.51
CA ASP A 11 -18.10 16.82 -12.99
C ASP A 11 -18.45 15.83 -11.86
N LEU A 12 -17.92 16.01 -10.65
CA LEU A 12 -18.25 15.22 -9.46
C LEU A 12 -19.68 15.50 -9.00
N ASP A 13 -20.08 16.79 -8.96
CA ASP A 13 -21.42 17.21 -8.55
C ASP A 13 -22.51 16.73 -9.54
N ALA A 14 -22.14 16.47 -10.79
CA ALA A 14 -23.03 15.89 -11.78
C ALA A 14 -23.25 14.37 -11.62
N LEU A 15 -22.48 13.71 -10.75
CA LEU A 15 -22.73 12.30 -10.41
C LEU A 15 -23.99 12.16 -9.55
N PRO A 16 -24.68 10.99 -9.56
CA PRO A 16 -25.81 10.74 -8.68
C PRO A 16 -25.42 10.93 -7.20
N GLU A 17 -26.34 11.42 -6.34
CA GLU A 17 -26.07 11.55 -4.88
C GLU A 17 -25.52 10.26 -4.24
N SER A 18 -25.94 9.10 -4.74
CA SER A 18 -25.51 7.76 -4.29
C SER A 18 -24.31 7.23 -5.08
N TYR A 19 -23.49 8.09 -5.70
CA TYR A 19 -22.36 7.64 -6.49
C TYR A 19 -21.37 6.79 -5.65
N ARG A 20 -20.73 5.85 -6.33
CA ARG A 20 -19.75 4.94 -5.75
C ARG A 20 -18.40 5.11 -6.44
N THR A 21 -17.39 4.51 -5.88
CA THR A 21 -16.02 4.49 -6.45
C THR A 21 -15.99 4.18 -7.95
N LYS A 22 -16.84 3.24 -8.44
CA LYS A 22 -16.96 2.90 -9.86
C LYS A 22 -17.37 4.07 -10.77
N ASP A 23 -18.14 5.01 -10.24
CA ASP A 23 -18.61 6.17 -10.98
C ASP A 23 -17.49 7.21 -11.13
N VAL A 24 -16.70 7.39 -10.07
CA VAL A 24 -15.45 8.18 -10.12
C VAL A 24 -14.44 7.52 -11.06
N ASP A 25 -14.32 6.20 -11.06
CA ASP A 25 -13.46 5.47 -12.00
C ASP A 25 -13.91 5.64 -13.47
N ALA A 26 -15.21 5.77 -13.72
CA ALA A 26 -15.71 6.09 -15.05
C ALA A 26 -15.30 7.51 -15.49
N LEU A 27 -15.36 8.48 -14.57
CA LEU A 27 -14.88 9.84 -14.80
C LEU A 27 -13.38 9.86 -15.08
N ILE A 28 -12.57 9.15 -14.30
CA ILE A 28 -11.13 8.99 -14.50
C ILE A 28 -10.84 8.43 -15.90
N ARG A 29 -11.50 7.34 -16.30
CA ARG A 29 -11.33 6.78 -17.66
C ARG A 29 -11.66 7.78 -18.76
N ARG A 30 -12.68 8.63 -18.57
CA ARG A 30 -13.00 9.70 -19.52
C ARG A 30 -11.88 10.72 -19.62
N TYR A 31 -11.28 11.11 -18.47
CA TYR A 31 -10.16 12.06 -18.44
C TYR A 31 -8.90 11.46 -19.10
N VAL A 32 -8.56 10.23 -18.79
CA VAL A 32 -7.42 9.52 -19.41
C VAL A 32 -7.60 9.44 -20.94
N LYS A 33 -8.78 9.01 -21.43
CA LYS A 33 -9.08 8.92 -22.86
C LYS A 33 -8.92 10.25 -23.59
N ASN A 34 -9.23 11.36 -22.91
CA ASN A 34 -9.15 12.71 -23.46
C ASN A 34 -7.78 13.39 -23.22
N ASN A 35 -6.78 12.67 -22.74
CA ASN A 35 -5.48 13.21 -22.35
C ASN A 35 -5.62 14.48 -21.47
N ALA A 36 -6.46 14.40 -20.45
CA ALA A 36 -6.71 15.53 -19.55
C ALA A 36 -5.46 15.80 -18.68
N ASP A 37 -5.05 17.05 -18.61
CA ASP A 37 -4.03 17.51 -17.65
C ASP A 37 -4.71 17.90 -16.36
N VAL A 38 -4.48 17.11 -15.31
CA VAL A 38 -5.03 17.31 -13.97
C VAL A 38 -4.01 17.91 -12.98
N SER A 39 -2.90 18.43 -13.47
CA SER A 39 -1.81 18.98 -12.63
C SER A 39 -2.28 20.10 -11.68
N ALA A 40 -3.31 20.86 -12.04
CA ALA A 40 -3.89 21.88 -11.20
C ALA A 40 -4.56 21.34 -9.92
N LEU A 41 -4.87 20.03 -9.87
CA LEU A 41 -5.46 19.41 -8.68
C LEU A 41 -4.42 19.14 -7.58
N ARG A 42 -3.12 19.20 -7.86
CA ARG A 42 -2.05 18.85 -6.92
C ARG A 42 -2.19 19.54 -5.56
N GLY A 43 -2.60 20.79 -5.52
CA GLY A 43 -2.82 21.55 -4.29
C GLY A 43 -4.05 21.13 -3.46
N TYR A 44 -4.90 20.24 -4.00
CA TYR A 44 -6.16 19.83 -3.38
C TYR A 44 -6.24 18.33 -3.07
N VAL A 45 -5.20 17.57 -3.38
CA VAL A 45 -5.20 16.09 -3.25
C VAL A 45 -5.38 15.62 -1.81
N LEU A 46 -5.02 16.42 -0.80
CA LEU A 46 -5.17 16.08 0.61
C LEU A 46 -6.45 16.66 1.24
N THR A 47 -7.21 17.45 0.50
CA THR A 47 -8.43 18.09 1.04
C THR A 47 -9.68 17.24 0.84
N GLU A 48 -9.71 16.45 -0.24
CA GLU A 48 -10.87 15.65 -0.61
C GLU A 48 -10.43 14.33 -1.27
N GLN A 49 -11.05 13.23 -0.86
CA GLN A 49 -10.73 11.89 -1.34
C GLN A 49 -10.73 11.77 -2.86
N GLN A 50 -11.71 12.37 -3.52
CA GLN A 50 -11.87 12.23 -4.96
C GLN A 50 -10.76 12.93 -5.74
N PHE A 51 -10.23 14.05 -5.23
CA PHE A 51 -9.13 14.76 -5.88
C PHE A 51 -7.83 13.99 -5.83
N HIS A 52 -7.51 13.31 -4.72
CA HIS A 52 -6.37 12.41 -4.63
C HIS A 52 -6.46 11.32 -5.71
N ARG A 53 -7.60 10.62 -5.74
CA ARG A 53 -7.84 9.52 -6.68
C ARG A 53 -7.77 9.99 -8.13
N ILE A 54 -8.44 11.09 -8.48
CA ILE A 54 -8.42 11.63 -9.85
C ILE A 54 -7.01 12.06 -10.24
N TYR A 55 -6.32 12.82 -9.39
CA TYR A 55 -4.97 13.31 -9.66
C TYR A 55 -4.00 12.17 -9.96
N PHE A 56 -3.90 11.22 -9.06
CA PHE A 56 -2.96 10.11 -9.21
C PHE A 56 -3.37 9.18 -10.35
N TYR A 57 -4.61 8.76 -10.43
CA TYR A 57 -5.02 7.77 -11.42
C TYR A 57 -4.96 8.32 -12.84
N VAL A 58 -5.46 9.54 -13.09
CA VAL A 58 -5.40 10.13 -14.42
C VAL A 58 -3.95 10.31 -14.87
N THR A 59 -3.08 10.79 -13.96
CA THR A 59 -1.66 11.00 -14.31
C THR A 59 -0.94 9.67 -14.52
N LEU A 60 -1.08 8.72 -13.60
CA LEU A 60 -0.37 7.44 -13.67
C LEU A 60 -0.86 6.55 -14.83
N ASP A 61 -2.14 6.59 -15.19
CA ASP A 61 -2.67 5.87 -16.35
C ASP A 61 -2.17 6.43 -17.69
N GLN A 62 -1.73 7.69 -17.71
CA GLN A 62 -1.10 8.32 -18.89
C GLN A 62 0.40 8.05 -18.98
N ILE A 63 1.05 7.60 -17.91
CA ILE A 63 2.47 7.26 -17.89
C ILE A 63 2.65 5.80 -18.30
N GLY A 64 3.39 5.56 -19.39
CA GLY A 64 3.58 4.22 -19.96
C GLY A 64 4.54 3.32 -19.15
N SER A 65 5.64 3.88 -18.64
CA SER A 65 6.70 3.14 -17.95
C SER A 65 6.42 3.03 -16.46
N VAL A 66 6.62 1.84 -15.88
CA VAL A 66 6.50 1.64 -14.42
C VAL A 66 7.56 2.44 -13.64
N ASN A 67 8.76 2.61 -14.19
CA ASN A 67 9.81 3.42 -13.56
C ASN A 67 9.43 4.90 -13.53
N ASP A 68 8.81 5.42 -14.59
CA ASP A 68 8.35 6.81 -14.63
C ASP A 68 7.16 7.01 -13.69
N ARG A 69 6.27 6.02 -13.55
CA ARG A 69 5.19 6.03 -12.53
C ARG A 69 5.77 6.09 -11.13
N MET A 70 6.76 5.26 -10.84
CA MET A 70 7.42 5.27 -9.53
C MET A 70 8.12 6.60 -9.27
N SER A 71 8.83 7.14 -10.26
CA SER A 71 9.44 8.46 -10.19
C SER A 71 8.41 9.56 -9.93
N PHE A 72 7.27 9.53 -10.61
CA PHE A 72 6.17 10.47 -10.36
C PHE A 72 5.66 10.39 -8.92
N ILE A 73 5.43 9.18 -8.40
CA ILE A 73 5.00 8.97 -7.02
C ILE A 73 6.05 9.50 -6.04
N ASP A 74 7.34 9.21 -6.26
CA ASP A 74 8.45 9.68 -5.40
C ASP A 74 8.54 11.21 -5.31
N HIS A 75 8.21 11.91 -6.39
CA HIS A 75 8.14 13.38 -6.41
C HIS A 75 6.81 13.96 -5.86
N ASN A 76 5.83 13.11 -5.58
CA ASN A 76 4.50 13.49 -5.13
C ASN A 76 4.03 12.61 -3.97
N LEU A 77 4.81 12.52 -2.89
CA LEU A 77 4.47 11.74 -1.68
C LEU A 77 3.38 12.46 -0.86
N LEU A 78 2.22 12.68 -1.46
CA LEU A 78 1.08 13.40 -0.90
C LEU A 78 0.15 12.40 -0.19
N PHE A 79 0.60 11.89 0.96
CA PHE A 79 -0.08 10.86 1.74
C PHE A 79 -0.36 11.36 3.15
N ASP A 80 -1.63 11.35 3.58
CA ASP A 80 -2.06 11.64 4.93
C ASP A 80 -3.13 10.67 5.45
N ASP A 81 -3.45 9.62 4.67
CA ASP A 81 -4.34 8.55 5.06
C ASP A 81 -3.85 7.20 4.48
N TRP A 82 -4.34 6.08 5.05
CA TRP A 82 -3.95 4.72 4.65
C TRP A 82 -4.36 4.38 3.22
N TRP A 83 -5.53 4.80 2.79
CA TRP A 83 -6.05 4.49 1.45
C TRP A 83 -5.26 5.21 0.33
N HIS A 84 -4.62 6.37 0.60
CA HIS A 84 -3.74 7.06 -0.35
C HIS A 84 -2.60 6.15 -0.83
N THR A 85 -2.06 5.35 0.08
CA THR A 85 -0.98 4.42 -0.25
C THR A 85 -1.50 3.14 -0.91
N ASP A 86 -2.60 2.58 -0.39
CA ASP A 86 -3.12 1.29 -0.84
C ASP A 86 -3.62 1.33 -2.29
N GLU A 87 -4.18 2.46 -2.72
CA GLU A 87 -4.65 2.67 -4.08
C GLU A 87 -3.53 2.70 -5.13
N LEU A 88 -2.29 2.98 -4.74
CA LEU A 88 -1.17 3.13 -5.67
C LEU A 88 -0.36 1.85 -5.89
N ILE A 89 -0.56 0.80 -5.10
CA ILE A 89 0.17 -0.47 -5.19
C ILE A 89 0.17 -1.03 -6.62
N LYS A 90 -0.97 -0.99 -7.30
CA LYS A 90 -1.13 -1.53 -8.67
C LYS A 90 -0.23 -0.85 -9.71
N TYR A 91 0.14 0.41 -9.50
CA TYR A 91 0.95 1.19 -10.45
C TYR A 91 2.43 0.87 -10.40
N VAL A 92 2.89 0.23 -9.33
CA VAL A 92 4.29 -0.12 -9.10
C VAL A 92 4.53 -1.63 -9.06
N ALA A 93 3.47 -2.44 -9.23
CA ALA A 93 3.53 -3.91 -9.08
C ALA A 93 4.48 -4.62 -10.07
N ASP A 94 4.86 -3.98 -11.16
CA ASP A 94 5.75 -4.52 -12.18
C ASP A 94 7.17 -3.89 -12.14
N LEU A 95 7.52 -3.15 -11.06
CA LEU A 95 8.91 -2.73 -10.83
C LEU A 95 9.83 -3.95 -10.69
N ASP A 96 11.10 -3.78 -11.04
CA ASP A 96 12.08 -4.77 -10.64
C ASP A 96 12.30 -4.72 -9.11
N PHE A 97 12.55 -5.90 -8.53
CA PHE A 97 12.64 -6.05 -7.08
C PHE A 97 13.74 -5.17 -6.44
N LYS A 98 14.90 -5.04 -7.09
CA LYS A 98 16.03 -4.26 -6.54
C LYS A 98 15.69 -2.77 -6.47
N THR A 99 15.04 -2.25 -7.50
CA THR A 99 14.54 -0.87 -7.53
C THR A 99 13.47 -0.67 -6.46
N ALA A 100 12.47 -1.57 -6.36
CA ALA A 100 11.43 -1.50 -5.35
C ALA A 100 12.00 -1.54 -3.92
N LEU A 101 12.97 -2.42 -3.65
CA LEU A 101 13.66 -2.53 -2.36
C LEU A 101 14.41 -1.24 -1.99
N SER A 102 15.05 -0.60 -2.96
CA SER A 102 15.77 0.67 -2.76
C SER A 102 14.81 1.79 -2.33
N TYR A 103 13.68 1.93 -3.03
CA TYR A 103 12.65 2.91 -2.66
C TYR A 103 12.03 2.59 -1.30
N ALA A 104 11.67 1.35 -1.05
CA ALA A 104 11.09 0.93 0.22
C ALA A 104 12.04 1.22 1.40
N GLY A 105 13.33 0.89 1.26
CA GLY A 105 14.35 1.17 2.27
C GLY A 105 14.47 2.66 2.61
N LYS A 106 14.32 3.53 1.60
CA LYS A 106 14.25 4.99 1.80
C LYS A 106 12.99 5.40 2.58
N TYR A 107 11.83 4.87 2.18
CA TYR A 107 10.54 5.33 2.72
C TYR A 107 10.30 4.87 4.16
N VAL A 108 10.69 3.65 4.53
CA VAL A 108 10.51 3.16 5.92
C VAL A 108 11.31 3.96 6.96
N LEU A 109 12.21 4.84 6.53
CA LEU A 109 12.98 5.74 7.38
C LEU A 109 12.42 7.17 7.44
N SER A 110 11.30 7.44 6.75
CA SER A 110 10.69 8.77 6.72
C SER A 110 10.11 9.17 8.09
N ASP A 111 10.16 10.45 8.43
CA ASP A 111 9.48 10.99 9.60
C ASP A 111 7.94 10.95 9.45
N HIS A 112 7.45 10.95 8.20
CA HIS A 112 6.01 10.96 7.93
C HIS A 112 5.42 9.54 7.94
N PRO A 113 4.41 9.24 8.78
CA PRO A 113 3.93 7.87 8.99
C PRO A 113 3.34 7.23 7.72
N PHE A 114 2.61 7.98 6.89
CA PHE A 114 2.04 7.40 5.67
C PHE A 114 3.08 7.20 4.55
N ILE A 115 4.22 7.92 4.57
CA ILE A 115 5.36 7.60 3.71
C ILE A 115 6.05 6.32 4.21
N ARG A 116 6.22 6.13 5.54
CA ARG A 116 6.70 4.84 6.07
C ARG A 116 5.77 3.70 5.70
N ARG A 117 4.44 3.89 5.83
CA ARG A 117 3.46 2.89 5.38
C ARG A 117 3.64 2.55 3.90
N TRP A 118 3.81 3.56 3.03
CA TRP A 118 4.04 3.33 1.61
C TRP A 118 5.24 2.41 1.35
N GLY A 119 6.33 2.59 2.10
CA GLY A 119 7.51 1.72 2.02
C GLY A 119 7.21 0.23 2.21
N TYR A 120 6.22 -0.12 3.03
CA TYR A 120 5.80 -1.51 3.23
C TYR A 120 4.76 -1.96 2.20
N VAL A 121 3.71 -1.16 1.98
CA VAL A 121 2.59 -1.62 1.17
C VAL A 121 2.90 -1.68 -0.33
N MET A 122 3.83 -0.87 -0.84
CA MET A 122 4.28 -0.97 -2.22
C MET A 122 4.90 -2.32 -2.58
N LEU A 123 5.42 -3.05 -1.58
CA LEU A 123 6.02 -4.38 -1.73
C LEU A 123 5.01 -5.53 -1.66
N ILE A 124 3.75 -5.23 -1.37
CA ILE A 124 2.68 -6.24 -1.32
C ILE A 124 2.40 -6.77 -2.73
N SER A 125 1.86 -7.99 -2.83
CA SER A 125 1.58 -8.66 -4.09
C SER A 125 2.83 -9.23 -4.76
N LYS A 126 3.08 -8.97 -6.04
CA LYS A 126 4.15 -9.63 -6.81
C LYS A 126 5.56 -9.31 -6.29
N LEU A 127 5.80 -8.08 -5.85
CA LEU A 127 7.13 -7.58 -5.50
C LEU A 127 7.74 -8.27 -4.28
N GLY A 128 6.92 -8.57 -3.28
CA GLY A 128 7.41 -9.18 -2.04
C GLY A 128 7.56 -10.70 -2.09
N ARG A 129 6.92 -11.38 -3.04
CA ARG A 129 6.85 -12.84 -3.10
C ARG A 129 8.23 -13.48 -3.24
N GLY A 130 8.50 -14.49 -2.41
CA GLY A 130 9.76 -15.21 -2.41
C GLY A 130 10.98 -14.41 -1.94
N HIS A 131 10.76 -13.22 -1.36
CA HIS A 131 11.82 -12.30 -0.93
C HIS A 131 11.82 -12.00 0.58
N ALA A 132 11.25 -12.89 1.41
CA ALA A 132 11.17 -12.68 2.85
C ALA A 132 12.53 -12.33 3.49
N GLU A 133 13.60 -13.01 3.08
CA GLU A 133 14.95 -12.78 3.61
C GLU A 133 15.44 -11.34 3.40
N ASN A 134 15.08 -10.72 2.28
CA ASN A 134 15.45 -9.34 1.96
C ASN A 134 14.53 -8.32 2.63
N LEU A 135 13.27 -8.68 2.90
CA LEU A 135 12.23 -7.75 3.34
C LEU A 135 12.03 -7.73 4.86
N LEU A 136 12.26 -8.86 5.55
CA LEU A 136 12.16 -8.90 7.02
C LEU A 136 13.10 -7.90 7.72
N PRO A 137 14.34 -7.63 7.24
CA PRO A 137 15.20 -6.60 7.82
C PRO A 137 14.66 -5.16 7.72
N LEU A 138 13.67 -4.90 6.87
CA LEU A 138 13.01 -3.59 6.77
C LEU A 138 12.04 -3.31 7.91
N MET A 139 11.57 -4.34 8.63
CA MET A 139 10.60 -4.19 9.72
C MET A 139 11.20 -3.36 10.86
N LYS A 140 10.45 -2.38 11.37
CA LYS A 140 10.97 -1.37 12.33
C LYS A 140 10.24 -1.32 13.67
N ASP A 141 9.21 -2.14 13.90
CA ASP A 141 8.40 -2.05 15.11
C ASP A 141 7.78 -0.66 15.33
N ASP A 142 7.21 -0.09 14.29
CA ASP A 142 6.65 1.26 14.31
C ASP A 142 5.55 1.41 15.38
N ASP A 143 5.45 2.59 15.98
CA ASP A 143 4.42 2.88 16.98
C ASP A 143 3.12 3.42 16.35
N HIS A 144 3.14 3.90 15.11
CA HIS A 144 1.97 4.42 14.43
C HIS A 144 1.07 3.31 13.90
N TYR A 145 -0.21 3.32 14.27
CA TYR A 145 -1.17 2.25 13.97
C TYR A 145 -1.21 1.83 12.49
N TYR A 146 -1.29 2.79 11.57
CA TYR A 146 -1.39 2.47 10.14
C TYR A 146 -0.08 1.97 9.55
N VAL A 147 1.07 2.34 10.11
CA VAL A 147 2.36 1.76 9.73
C VAL A 147 2.43 0.30 10.19
N GLN A 148 2.07 0.02 11.45
CA GLN A 148 1.97 -1.37 11.97
C GLN A 148 1.05 -2.24 11.09
N MET A 149 -0.06 -1.67 10.59
CA MET A 149 -0.96 -2.39 9.68
C MET A 149 -0.31 -2.67 8.31
N GLY A 150 0.55 -1.78 7.82
CA GLY A 150 1.36 -1.98 6.62
C GLY A 150 2.41 -3.07 6.80
N GLU A 151 3.17 -3.03 7.91
CA GLU A 151 4.12 -4.08 8.29
C GLU A 151 3.43 -5.44 8.43
N ALA A 152 2.33 -5.49 9.17
CA ALA A 152 1.56 -6.72 9.36
C ALA A 152 1.00 -7.27 8.03
N TRP A 153 0.63 -6.41 7.10
CA TRP A 153 0.14 -6.84 5.79
C TRP A 153 1.27 -7.41 4.94
N LEU A 154 2.43 -6.75 4.90
CA LEU A 154 3.59 -7.28 4.18
C LEU A 154 4.03 -8.62 4.76
N ILE A 155 4.12 -8.77 6.08
CA ILE A 155 4.46 -10.05 6.73
C ILE A 155 3.47 -11.15 6.33
N ALA A 156 2.16 -10.84 6.31
CA ALA A 156 1.15 -11.81 5.91
C ALA A 156 1.25 -12.17 4.42
N GLU A 157 1.64 -11.24 3.56
CA GLU A 157 1.89 -11.49 2.14
C GLU A 157 3.09 -12.42 1.94
N LEU A 158 4.18 -12.19 2.67
CA LEU A 158 5.37 -13.05 2.66
C LEU A 158 5.07 -14.47 3.15
N ALA A 159 4.18 -14.62 4.12
CA ALA A 159 3.78 -15.93 4.65
C ALA A 159 3.01 -16.78 3.62
N VAL A 160 2.50 -16.20 2.53
CA VAL A 160 1.82 -16.97 1.48
C VAL A 160 2.79 -17.94 0.78
N ASP A 161 3.98 -17.47 0.47
CA ASP A 161 4.98 -18.26 -0.26
C ASP A 161 6.03 -18.90 0.67
N GLU A 162 6.31 -18.29 1.82
CA GLU A 162 7.36 -18.72 2.74
C GLU A 162 6.86 -18.84 4.20
N PRO A 163 5.76 -19.59 4.47
CA PRO A 163 5.13 -19.61 5.80
C PRO A 163 6.05 -20.14 6.91
N ASP A 164 6.87 -21.13 6.63
CA ASP A 164 7.83 -21.68 7.58
C ASP A 164 8.91 -20.65 7.98
N LYS A 165 9.41 -19.87 7.01
CA LYS A 165 10.41 -18.83 7.27
C LYS A 165 9.81 -17.71 8.13
N ILE A 166 8.60 -17.27 7.83
CA ILE A 166 7.88 -16.25 8.60
C ILE A 166 7.57 -16.76 10.01
N TYR A 167 7.12 -18.00 10.15
CA TYR A 167 6.87 -18.61 11.45
C TYR A 167 8.13 -18.63 12.33
N ARG A 168 9.26 -19.11 11.79
CA ARG A 168 10.53 -19.15 12.53
C ARG A 168 11.03 -17.77 12.91
N TRP A 169 10.93 -16.81 12.00
CA TRP A 169 11.30 -15.42 12.27
C TRP A 169 10.45 -14.83 13.41
N MET A 170 9.12 -14.95 13.36
CA MET A 170 8.25 -14.48 14.43
C MET A 170 8.51 -15.16 15.78
N ALA A 171 8.87 -16.45 15.77
CA ALA A 171 9.12 -17.21 16.99
C ALA A 171 10.42 -16.80 17.68
N ASN A 172 11.45 -16.42 16.94
CA ASN A 172 12.79 -16.11 17.44
C ASN A 172 13.05 -14.61 17.55
N ASP A 173 12.93 -13.89 16.47
CA ASP A 173 13.41 -12.51 16.31
C ASP A 173 12.27 -11.53 15.94
N GLY A 174 11.04 -12.00 15.98
CA GLY A 174 9.89 -11.24 15.51
C GLY A 174 9.67 -9.93 16.27
N MET A 175 8.79 -9.14 15.70
CA MET A 175 8.44 -7.81 16.15
C MET A 175 7.68 -7.82 17.48
N LYS A 176 7.40 -6.63 18.04
CA LYS A 176 6.53 -6.49 19.21
C LYS A 176 5.22 -7.27 19.04
N TYR A 177 4.69 -7.77 20.14
CA TYR A 177 3.49 -8.61 20.11
C TYR A 177 2.30 -7.98 19.35
N ASN A 178 2.11 -6.67 19.45
CA ASN A 178 1.00 -5.99 18.79
C ASN A 178 1.06 -6.09 17.27
N ILE A 179 2.25 -6.05 16.67
CA ILE A 179 2.46 -6.18 15.22
C ILE A 179 2.36 -7.65 14.81
N ASN A 180 3.05 -8.54 15.53
CA ASN A 180 2.93 -9.98 15.32
C ASN A 180 1.47 -10.45 15.43
N GLY A 181 0.71 -9.93 16.40
CA GLY A 181 -0.70 -10.25 16.56
C GLY A 181 -1.57 -9.82 15.38
N LYS A 182 -1.29 -8.64 14.79
CA LYS A 182 -1.96 -8.14 13.58
C LYS A 182 -1.58 -8.96 12.35
N ALA A 183 -0.29 -9.29 12.20
CA ALA A 183 0.19 -10.10 11.08
C ALA A 183 -0.42 -11.51 11.13
N ILE A 184 -0.43 -12.16 12.29
CA ILE A 184 -1.06 -13.48 12.46
C ILE A 184 -2.56 -13.42 12.15
N GLN A 185 -3.26 -12.36 12.55
CA GLN A 185 -4.67 -12.20 12.19
C GLN A 185 -4.84 -12.17 10.67
N LYS A 186 -4.07 -11.34 9.96
CA LYS A 186 -4.11 -11.28 8.49
C LYS A 186 -3.73 -12.60 7.81
N ILE A 187 -2.75 -13.33 8.36
CA ILE A 187 -2.37 -14.68 7.90
C ILE A 187 -3.58 -15.63 8.01
N CYS A 188 -4.26 -15.63 9.16
CA CYS A 188 -5.41 -16.50 9.40
C CYS A 188 -6.63 -16.14 8.53
N ASP A 189 -6.79 -14.86 8.20
CA ASP A 189 -7.88 -14.37 7.33
C ASP A 189 -7.62 -14.64 5.84
N SER A 190 -6.38 -14.96 5.46
CA SER A 190 -6.01 -15.20 4.07
C SER A 190 -6.48 -16.58 3.58
N TYR A 191 -7.21 -16.63 2.46
CA TYR A 191 -7.57 -17.88 1.78
C TYR A 191 -6.39 -18.55 1.05
N ARG A 192 -5.26 -17.85 0.89
CA ARG A 192 -4.05 -18.33 0.20
C ARG A 192 -3.12 -19.14 1.11
N ILE A 193 -3.38 -19.18 2.41
CA ILE A 193 -2.59 -19.90 3.40
C ILE A 193 -3.35 -21.16 3.84
N SER A 194 -2.67 -22.31 3.90
CA SER A 194 -3.28 -23.58 4.30
C SER A 194 -3.79 -23.54 5.75
N ASP A 195 -4.84 -24.31 6.04
CA ASP A 195 -5.38 -24.39 7.39
C ASP A 195 -4.37 -24.93 8.40
N GLU A 196 -3.48 -25.84 7.98
CA GLU A 196 -2.36 -26.34 8.79
C GLU A 196 -1.46 -25.18 9.27
N TRP A 197 -1.03 -24.30 8.35
CA TRP A 197 -0.22 -23.15 8.70
C TRP A 197 -0.98 -22.13 9.56
N LYS A 198 -2.26 -21.94 9.31
CA LYS A 198 -3.10 -21.07 10.17
C LYS A 198 -3.13 -21.57 11.61
N GLU A 199 -3.24 -22.89 11.84
CA GLU A 199 -3.20 -23.46 13.19
C GLU A 199 -1.82 -23.27 13.85
N HIS A 200 -0.72 -23.47 13.11
CA HIS A 200 0.62 -23.16 13.62
C HIS A 200 0.74 -21.71 14.08
N PHE A 201 0.31 -20.75 13.26
CA PHE A 201 0.35 -19.30 13.59
C PHE A 201 -0.57 -18.95 14.78
N LYS A 202 -1.76 -19.57 14.88
CA LYS A 202 -2.63 -19.41 16.08
C LYS A 202 -1.94 -19.91 17.36
N GLY A 203 -1.25 -21.04 17.29
CA GLY A 203 -0.44 -21.58 18.38
C GLY A 203 0.67 -20.61 18.78
N LEU A 204 1.41 -20.09 17.79
CA LEU A 204 2.46 -19.09 18.02
C LEU A 204 1.91 -17.82 18.69
N ARG A 205 0.75 -17.32 18.27
CA ARG A 205 0.10 -16.14 18.87
C ARG A 205 -0.17 -16.35 20.38
N LYS A 206 -0.60 -17.56 20.78
CA LYS A 206 -0.80 -17.88 22.19
C LYS A 206 0.53 -17.85 22.97
N ALA A 207 1.58 -18.46 22.41
CA ALA A 207 2.90 -18.50 23.02
C ALA A 207 3.52 -17.09 23.18
N LEU A 208 3.39 -16.23 22.18
CA LEU A 208 3.89 -14.85 22.23
C LEU A 208 3.16 -13.99 23.28
N ARG A 209 1.88 -14.29 23.59
CA ARG A 209 1.15 -13.60 24.67
C ARG A 209 1.72 -13.85 26.06
N THR A 210 2.24 -15.03 26.29
CA THR A 210 2.78 -15.43 27.61
C THR A 210 4.22 -14.97 27.84
N ARG A 211 4.89 -14.47 26.79
CA ARG A 211 6.27 -13.93 26.89
C ARG A 211 6.30 -12.43 27.26
N LYS A 212 5.13 -11.78 27.41
CA LYS A 212 4.98 -10.44 27.98
C LYS A 212 5.07 -10.52 29.50
#